data_86f51d2145d4d2592a33be7c8d1da1ee
#
_entry.id   86f51d2145d4d2592a33be7c8d1da1ee
#
_cell.length_a   1.000
_cell.length_b   1.000
_cell.length_c   1.000
_cell.angle_alpha   90.00
_cell.angle_beta   90.00
_cell.angle_gamma   90.00
#
_symmetry.space_group_name_H-M   'P 1'
#
loop_
_entity.id
_entity.type
_entity.pdbx_description
1 polymer ?
#
loop_
_entity_poly.entity_id
_entity_poly.type
_entity_poly.pdbx_seq_one_letter_code
_entity_poly.pdbx_strand_id
1 'polypeptide(L)'
;VIYRITEALSVGRFPPADWTAPLLARGVTHVVNVSGRPSEVAAGDGAFREVAWFPLDDSRRIPTSTALHVLDELHRMATQPGAHVYVHCGGGCYRGPTALWLYLVACGADPDAVREEVVARAPDASPGPPSMVGPDLILEVQRHGRTHFLPHPRPEVLALVPVPT
;
A
#
# COMPACT_ATOMS: atom_id res chain seq x y z
N VAL A 1 3.76 14.65 -1.31
CA VAL A 1 2.53 14.48 -2.09
C VAL A 1 1.86 13.16 -1.73
N ILE A 2 0.56 13.17 -1.67
CA ILE A 2 -0.28 12.00 -1.41
C ILE A 2 -0.93 11.61 -2.73
N TYR A 3 -0.63 10.42 -3.22
CA TYR A 3 -1.18 9.92 -4.48
C TYR A 3 -2.30 8.91 -4.23
N ARG A 4 -3.50 9.22 -4.70
CA ARG A 4 -4.62 8.28 -4.64
C ARG A 4 -4.52 7.30 -5.80
N ILE A 5 -4.54 6.01 -5.50
CA ILE A 5 -4.42 4.95 -6.51
C ILE A 5 -5.77 4.32 -6.80
N THR A 6 -6.46 3.88 -5.76
CA THR A 6 -7.83 3.38 -5.86
C THR A 6 -8.73 4.17 -4.92
N GLU A 7 -10.01 3.87 -4.93
CA GLU A 7 -10.94 4.52 -4.00
C GLU A 7 -10.60 4.25 -2.53
N ALA A 8 -9.89 3.16 -2.24
CA ALA A 8 -9.55 2.75 -0.87
C ALA A 8 -8.06 2.79 -0.55
N LEU A 9 -7.18 3.12 -1.50
CA LEU A 9 -5.74 3.06 -1.30
C LEU A 9 -5.03 4.31 -1.84
N SER A 10 -4.11 4.84 -1.03
CA SER A 10 -3.20 5.92 -1.42
C SER A 10 -1.76 5.56 -1.05
N VAL A 11 -0.81 6.19 -1.70
CA VAL A 11 0.62 5.99 -1.49
C VAL A 11 1.36 7.32 -1.51
N GLY A 12 2.49 7.40 -0.84
CA GLY A 12 3.33 8.58 -0.90
C GLY A 12 4.52 8.49 0.06
N ARG A 13 5.09 9.66 0.33
CA ARG A 13 6.26 9.77 1.19
C ARG A 13 5.89 9.74 2.66
N PHE A 14 6.91 9.66 3.50
CA PHE A 14 6.79 9.69 4.97
C PHE A 14 6.05 10.97 5.40
N PRO A 15 4.89 10.83 6.07
CA PRO A 15 4.13 12.01 6.48
C PRO A 15 4.70 12.60 7.77
N PRO A 16 5.09 13.89 7.76
CA PRO A 16 5.40 14.57 9.00
C PRO A 16 4.15 14.75 9.86
N ALA A 17 4.33 15.09 11.13
CA ALA A 17 3.21 15.17 12.08
C ALA A 17 2.09 16.13 11.62
N ASP A 18 2.43 17.21 10.93
CA ASP A 18 1.47 18.19 10.43
C ASP A 18 0.65 17.72 9.21
N TRP A 19 0.93 16.52 8.70
CA TRP A 19 0.13 15.91 7.62
C TRP A 19 -1.11 15.17 8.13
N THR A 20 -1.32 15.11 9.43
CA THR A 20 -2.51 14.47 9.99
C THR A 20 -3.79 15.08 9.41
N ALA A 21 -3.93 16.41 9.41
CA ALA A 21 -5.11 17.08 8.87
C ALA A 21 -5.27 16.87 7.35
N PRO A 22 -4.23 17.04 6.51
CA PRO A 22 -4.35 16.74 5.08
C PRO A 22 -4.74 15.29 4.78
N LEU A 23 -4.20 14.32 5.51
CA LEU A 23 -4.58 12.91 5.33
C LEU A 23 -6.04 12.67 5.69
N LEU A 24 -6.49 13.18 6.83
CA LEU A 24 -7.89 13.08 7.25
C LEU A 24 -8.84 13.76 6.26
N ALA A 25 -8.45 14.90 5.72
CA ALA A 25 -9.23 15.62 4.72
C ALA A 25 -9.44 14.82 3.43
N ARG A 26 -8.53 13.89 3.13
CA ARG A 26 -8.64 12.97 2.00
C ARG A 26 -9.36 11.66 2.33
N GLY A 27 -9.93 11.56 3.52
CA GLY A 27 -10.67 10.38 3.95
C GLY A 27 -9.80 9.21 4.42
N VAL A 28 -8.51 9.43 4.65
CA VAL A 28 -7.62 8.37 5.16
C VAL A 28 -8.06 7.94 6.56
N THR A 29 -8.23 6.64 6.74
CA THR A 29 -8.63 6.02 8.01
C THR A 29 -7.51 5.22 8.66
N HIS A 30 -6.58 4.72 7.85
CA HIS A 30 -5.47 3.89 8.28
C HIS A 30 -4.17 4.37 7.64
N VAL A 31 -3.09 4.34 8.42
CA VAL A 31 -1.75 4.66 7.92
C VAL A 31 -0.86 3.43 8.11
N VAL A 32 -0.24 2.99 7.02
CA VAL A 32 0.69 1.86 7.02
C VAL A 32 2.07 2.35 6.65
N ASN A 33 2.98 2.29 7.61
CA ASN A 33 4.36 2.70 7.48
C ASN A 33 5.23 1.48 7.19
N VAL A 34 5.86 1.44 6.02
CA VAL A 34 6.83 0.39 5.65
C VAL A 34 8.26 0.92 5.59
N SER A 35 8.51 2.07 6.18
CA SER A 35 9.85 2.67 6.29
C SER A 35 10.65 2.08 7.46
N GLY A 36 11.91 2.46 7.55
CA GLY A 36 12.80 2.03 8.62
C GLY A 36 12.68 2.83 9.92
N ARG A 37 11.74 3.76 10.03
CA ARG A 37 11.57 4.59 11.24
C ARG A 37 10.11 4.70 11.64
N PRO A 38 9.81 4.91 12.93
CA PRO A 38 8.43 4.99 13.41
C PRO A 38 7.69 6.20 12.84
N SER A 39 6.36 6.06 12.76
CA SER A 39 5.47 7.12 12.26
C SER A 39 5.50 8.36 13.16
N GLU A 40 5.36 9.54 12.53
CA GLU A 40 5.20 10.80 13.25
C GLU A 40 3.72 11.19 13.38
N VAL A 41 2.85 10.67 12.51
CA VAL A 41 1.40 10.80 12.70
C VAL A 41 0.95 9.78 13.75
N ALA A 42 -0.01 10.14 14.56
CA ALA A 42 -0.43 9.31 15.68
C ALA A 42 -1.77 8.64 15.42
N ALA A 43 -1.87 7.38 15.86
CA ALA A 43 -3.14 6.76 16.15
C ALA A 43 -3.63 7.30 17.50
N GLY A 44 -4.92 7.39 17.67
CA GLY A 44 -5.52 7.88 18.89
C GLY A 44 -6.16 9.26 18.71
N ASP A 45 -6.81 9.76 19.73
CA ASP A 45 -7.60 10.97 19.71
C ASP A 45 -8.62 11.02 18.55
N GLY A 46 -8.98 9.84 17.98
CA GLY A 46 -9.95 9.73 16.91
C GLY A 46 -9.43 10.13 15.52
N ALA A 47 -8.12 10.39 15.36
CA ALA A 47 -7.57 10.79 14.07
C ALA A 47 -7.63 9.62 13.06
N PHE A 48 -6.88 8.55 13.29
CA PHE A 48 -6.91 7.36 12.44
C PHE A 48 -7.41 6.16 13.23
N ARG A 49 -8.06 5.21 12.55
CA ARG A 49 -8.46 3.94 13.18
C ARG A 49 -7.25 3.14 13.60
N GLU A 50 -6.18 3.18 12.78
CA GLU A 50 -4.95 2.47 13.06
C GLU A 50 -3.77 3.14 12.36
N VAL A 51 -2.61 3.16 13.04
CA VAL A 51 -1.32 3.52 12.46
C VAL A 51 -0.39 2.35 12.73
N ALA A 52 0.00 1.64 11.67
CA ALA A 52 0.78 0.41 11.77
C ALA A 52 2.17 0.59 11.17
N TRP A 53 3.15 -0.16 11.67
CA TRP A 53 4.53 -0.08 11.22
C TRP A 53 5.06 -1.48 10.92
N PHE A 54 5.40 -1.72 9.64
CA PHE A 54 5.96 -2.98 9.15
C PHE A 54 7.19 -2.67 8.30
N PRO A 55 8.38 -2.47 8.90
CA PRO A 55 9.54 -2.01 8.16
C PRO A 55 9.99 -2.99 7.08
N LEU A 56 10.19 -2.46 5.86
CA LEU A 56 10.77 -3.19 4.74
C LEU A 56 12.17 -2.64 4.45
N ASP A 57 13.04 -3.51 3.93
CA ASP A 57 14.37 -3.13 3.45
C ASP A 57 14.31 -2.96 1.93
N ASP A 58 14.76 -1.82 1.41
CA ASP A 58 14.77 -1.56 -0.04
C ASP A 58 16.12 -1.91 -0.71
N SER A 59 17.09 -2.38 0.07
CA SER A 59 18.42 -2.75 -0.43
C SER A 59 18.54 -4.21 -0.86
N ARG A 60 17.52 -5.02 -0.63
CA ARG A 60 17.51 -6.45 -0.95
C ARG A 60 16.10 -6.95 -1.21
N ARG A 61 15.99 -8.18 -1.72
CA ARG A 61 14.71 -8.83 -1.96
C ARG A 61 13.94 -9.03 -0.66
N ILE A 62 12.63 -8.76 -0.71
CA ILE A 62 11.74 -8.93 0.43
C ILE A 62 11.53 -10.43 0.64
N PRO A 63 11.77 -10.94 1.87
CA PRO A 63 11.43 -12.33 2.16
C PRO A 63 9.94 -12.59 1.99
N THR A 64 9.59 -13.76 1.46
CA THR A 64 8.18 -14.12 1.21
C THR A 64 7.33 -13.99 2.46
N SER A 65 7.78 -14.52 3.59
CA SER A 65 7.01 -14.43 4.85
C SER A 65 6.76 -12.99 5.29
N THR A 66 7.74 -12.12 5.13
CA THR A 66 7.59 -10.68 5.44
C THR A 66 6.56 -10.03 4.53
N ALA A 67 6.66 -10.29 3.23
CA ALA A 67 5.70 -9.74 2.25
C ALA A 67 4.27 -10.20 2.56
N LEU A 68 4.06 -11.48 2.77
CA LEU A 68 2.72 -12.02 3.04
C LEU A 68 2.14 -11.48 4.34
N HIS A 69 2.96 -11.27 5.38
CA HIS A 69 2.50 -10.64 6.62
C HIS A 69 1.99 -9.22 6.38
N VAL A 70 2.75 -8.42 5.64
CA VAL A 70 2.34 -7.05 5.30
C VAL A 70 1.03 -7.06 4.50
N LEU A 71 0.90 -7.98 3.53
CA LEU A 71 -0.31 -8.11 2.72
C LEU A 71 -1.53 -8.53 3.55
N ASP A 72 -1.36 -9.45 4.48
CA ASP A 72 -2.43 -9.85 5.40
C ASP A 72 -2.92 -8.67 6.23
N GLU A 73 -2.00 -7.86 6.73
CA GLU A 73 -2.34 -6.68 7.52
C GLU A 73 -3.01 -5.60 6.68
N LEU A 74 -2.52 -5.36 5.46
CA LEU A 74 -3.19 -4.46 4.52
C LEU A 74 -4.61 -4.94 4.22
N HIS A 75 -4.78 -6.24 3.98
CA HIS A 75 -6.10 -6.82 3.70
C HIS A 75 -7.06 -6.66 4.87
N ARG A 76 -6.59 -6.91 6.07
CA ARG A 76 -7.37 -6.73 7.31
C ARG A 76 -7.89 -5.30 7.44
N MET A 77 -7.04 -4.32 7.15
CA MET A 77 -7.40 -2.89 7.23
C MET A 77 -8.28 -2.45 6.06
N ALA A 78 -7.87 -2.79 4.84
CA ALA A 78 -8.54 -2.34 3.62
C ALA A 78 -9.95 -2.91 3.46
N THR A 79 -10.25 -4.05 4.05
CA THR A 79 -11.58 -4.67 3.98
C THR A 79 -12.58 -4.12 5.00
N GLN A 80 -12.14 -3.27 5.93
CA GLN A 80 -13.07 -2.61 6.86
C GLN A 80 -13.99 -1.64 6.12
N PRO A 81 -15.27 -1.55 6.53
CA PRO A 81 -16.20 -0.61 5.89
C PRO A 81 -15.69 0.84 5.96
N GLY A 82 -15.71 1.52 4.82
CA GLY A 82 -15.29 2.90 4.70
C GLY A 82 -13.78 3.14 4.80
N ALA A 83 -12.97 2.09 4.87
CA ALA A 83 -11.52 2.23 5.04
C ALA A 83 -10.85 2.86 3.81
N HIS A 84 -9.90 3.74 4.06
CA HIS A 84 -8.95 4.25 3.08
C HIS A 84 -7.56 4.21 3.69
N VAL A 85 -6.67 3.39 3.11
CA VAL A 85 -5.34 3.12 3.66
C VAL A 85 -4.29 3.94 2.91
N TYR A 86 -3.51 4.72 3.66
CA TYR A 86 -2.34 5.41 3.15
C TYR A 86 -1.09 4.57 3.45
N VAL A 87 -0.45 4.06 2.41
CA VAL A 87 0.78 3.28 2.52
C VAL A 87 1.96 4.19 2.22
N HIS A 88 2.94 4.25 3.11
CA HIS A 88 4.09 5.13 2.89
C HIS A 88 5.41 4.48 3.28
N CYS A 89 6.49 5.02 2.71
CA CYS A 89 7.86 4.73 3.12
C CYS A 89 8.59 6.03 3.41
N GLY A 90 9.87 6.15 3.09
CA GLY A 90 10.63 7.39 3.24
C GLY A 90 10.27 8.39 2.14
N GLY A 91 10.86 8.21 0.95
CA GLY A 91 10.66 9.10 -0.19
C GLY A 91 9.42 8.83 -1.03
N GLY A 92 8.73 7.73 -0.81
CA GLY A 92 7.55 7.35 -1.61
C GLY A 92 7.87 6.65 -2.91
N CYS A 93 9.12 6.23 -3.13
CA CYS A 93 9.56 5.67 -4.41
C CYS A 93 9.43 4.15 -4.50
N TYR A 94 9.89 3.42 -3.50
CA TYR A 94 10.07 1.96 -3.62
C TYR A 94 9.23 1.14 -2.66
N ARG A 95 9.45 1.23 -1.36
CA ARG A 95 8.86 0.32 -0.36
C ARG A 95 7.34 0.45 -0.27
N GLY A 96 6.83 1.66 -0.15
CA GLY A 96 5.39 1.91 -0.10
C GLY A 96 4.69 1.49 -1.39
N PRO A 97 5.13 1.99 -2.55
CA PRO A 97 4.57 1.56 -3.83
C PRO A 97 4.65 0.06 -4.07
N THR A 98 5.74 -0.59 -3.65
CA THR A 98 5.90 -2.04 -3.80
C THR A 98 4.87 -2.80 -2.96
N ALA A 99 4.68 -2.41 -1.70
CA ALA A 99 3.69 -3.05 -0.83
C ALA A 99 2.27 -2.87 -1.37
N LEU A 100 1.91 -1.68 -1.81
CA LEU A 100 0.59 -1.41 -2.39
C LEU A 100 0.39 -2.20 -3.69
N TRP A 101 1.38 -2.21 -4.57
CA TRP A 101 1.32 -2.95 -5.82
C TRP A 101 1.17 -4.45 -5.58
N LEU A 102 1.97 -5.04 -4.68
CA LEU A 102 1.85 -6.46 -4.33
C LEU A 102 0.46 -6.78 -3.77
N TYR A 103 -0.13 -5.88 -3.00
CA TYR A 103 -1.47 -6.08 -2.49
C TYR A 103 -2.51 -6.13 -3.62
N LEU A 104 -2.42 -5.23 -4.60
CA LEU A 104 -3.31 -5.26 -5.76
C LEU A 104 -3.13 -6.55 -6.57
N VAL A 105 -1.90 -7.02 -6.71
CA VAL A 105 -1.60 -8.32 -7.36
C VAL A 105 -2.24 -9.47 -6.59
N ALA A 106 -2.13 -9.47 -5.28
CA ALA A 106 -2.78 -10.47 -4.42
C ALA A 106 -4.31 -10.44 -4.57
N CYS A 107 -4.89 -9.28 -4.80
CA CYS A 107 -6.32 -9.11 -5.03
C CYS A 107 -6.75 -9.45 -6.46
N GLY A 108 -5.86 -9.98 -7.29
CA GLY A 108 -6.19 -10.53 -8.61
C GLY A 108 -5.81 -9.64 -9.80
N ALA A 109 -5.16 -8.49 -9.56
CA ALA A 109 -4.72 -7.63 -10.65
C ALA A 109 -3.53 -8.23 -11.40
N ASP A 110 -3.45 -7.98 -12.71
CA ASP A 110 -2.28 -8.38 -13.49
C ASP A 110 -1.05 -7.58 -13.05
N PRO A 111 0.08 -8.25 -12.72
CA PRO A 111 1.25 -7.55 -12.17
C PRO A 111 1.77 -6.41 -13.03
N ASP A 112 1.94 -6.63 -14.33
CA ASP A 112 2.51 -5.61 -15.23
C ASP A 112 1.50 -4.50 -15.52
N ALA A 113 0.26 -4.85 -15.80
CA ALA A 113 -0.79 -3.88 -16.09
C ALA A 113 -1.04 -2.96 -14.87
N VAL A 114 -1.13 -3.52 -13.66
CA VAL A 114 -1.41 -2.70 -12.48
C VAL A 114 -0.19 -1.89 -12.05
N ARG A 115 1.03 -2.35 -12.34
CA ARG A 115 2.24 -1.54 -12.12
C ARG A 115 2.15 -0.23 -12.92
N GLU A 116 1.78 -0.31 -14.19
CA GLU A 116 1.61 0.87 -15.04
C GLU A 116 0.54 1.80 -14.50
N GLU A 117 -0.57 1.25 -13.99
CA GLU A 117 -1.65 2.04 -13.43
C GLU A 117 -1.23 2.77 -12.13
N VAL A 118 -0.40 2.14 -11.31
CA VAL A 118 0.15 2.78 -10.11
C VAL A 118 1.07 3.94 -10.50
N VAL A 119 1.99 3.70 -11.44
CA VAL A 119 2.94 4.74 -11.89
C VAL A 119 2.23 5.91 -12.54
N ALA A 120 1.16 5.65 -13.30
CA ALA A 120 0.38 6.72 -13.94
C ALA A 120 -0.23 7.69 -12.90
N ARG A 121 -0.57 7.18 -11.71
CA ARG A 121 -1.18 7.98 -10.63
C ARG A 121 -0.17 8.50 -9.62
N ALA A 122 0.96 7.84 -9.51
CA ALA A 122 2.06 8.21 -8.60
C ALA A 122 3.37 8.25 -9.39
N PRO A 123 3.65 9.36 -10.10
CA PRO A 123 4.81 9.43 -11.01
C PRO A 123 6.16 9.21 -10.33
N ASP A 124 6.25 9.46 -9.03
CA ASP A 124 7.47 9.23 -8.26
C ASP A 124 7.68 7.77 -7.88
N ALA A 125 6.68 6.93 -8.07
CA ALA A 125 6.69 5.55 -7.63
C ALA A 125 7.41 4.63 -8.62
N SER A 126 8.18 3.69 -8.08
CA SER A 126 8.81 2.59 -8.82
C SER A 126 8.47 1.28 -8.11
N PRO A 127 7.24 0.77 -8.27
CA PRO A 127 6.81 -0.44 -7.58
C PRO A 127 7.50 -1.68 -8.12
N GLY A 128 7.97 -2.52 -7.20
CA GLY A 128 8.49 -3.84 -7.51
C GLY A 128 9.79 -3.89 -8.31
N PRO A 129 10.83 -3.09 -7.95
CA PRO A 129 12.09 -3.23 -8.66
C PRO A 129 12.67 -4.65 -8.45
N PRO A 130 13.40 -5.20 -9.44
CA PRO A 130 13.97 -6.57 -9.35
C PRO A 130 14.88 -6.77 -8.13
N SER A 131 15.46 -5.69 -7.60
CA SER A 131 16.28 -5.75 -6.38
C SER A 131 15.46 -6.05 -5.13
N MET A 132 14.16 -5.81 -5.15
CA MET A 132 13.24 -6.04 -4.01
C MET A 132 12.29 -7.21 -4.24
N VAL A 133 11.86 -7.42 -5.48
CA VAL A 133 10.83 -8.41 -5.83
C VAL A 133 11.34 -9.33 -6.92
N GLY A 134 11.51 -10.61 -6.59
CA GLY A 134 11.81 -11.64 -7.57
C GLY A 134 10.55 -12.25 -8.16
N PRO A 135 10.68 -12.99 -9.29
CA PRO A 135 9.53 -13.66 -9.92
C PRO A 135 8.81 -14.63 -9.00
N ASP A 136 9.55 -15.32 -8.14
CA ASP A 136 8.99 -16.28 -7.19
C ASP A 136 8.05 -15.61 -6.18
N LEU A 137 8.40 -14.40 -5.72
CA LEU A 137 7.56 -13.65 -4.79
C LEU A 137 6.22 -13.28 -5.44
N ILE A 138 6.23 -12.87 -6.71
CA ILE A 138 4.99 -12.54 -7.42
C ILE A 138 4.06 -13.76 -7.47
N LEU A 139 4.59 -14.94 -7.79
CA LEU A 139 3.82 -16.18 -7.83
C LEU A 139 3.24 -16.53 -6.45
N GLU A 140 4.04 -16.41 -5.40
CA GLU A 140 3.58 -16.67 -4.02
C GLU A 140 2.50 -15.68 -3.58
N VAL A 141 2.64 -14.41 -3.93
CA VAL A 141 1.64 -13.38 -3.64
C VAL A 141 0.33 -13.67 -4.37
N GLN A 142 0.40 -14.06 -5.64
CA GLN A 142 -0.80 -14.44 -6.41
C GLN A 142 -1.50 -15.66 -5.80
N ARG A 143 -0.74 -16.67 -5.41
CA ARG A 143 -1.29 -17.88 -4.77
C ARG A 143 -1.95 -17.53 -3.43
N HIS A 144 -1.27 -16.77 -2.60
CA HIS A 144 -1.78 -16.34 -1.29
C HIS A 144 -3.09 -15.55 -1.44
N GLY A 145 -3.13 -14.64 -2.39
CA GLY A 145 -4.32 -13.83 -2.67
C GLY A 145 -5.51 -14.68 -3.13
N ARG A 146 -5.28 -15.63 -4.05
CA ARG A 146 -6.35 -16.53 -4.49
C ARG A 146 -6.93 -17.36 -3.33
N THR A 147 -6.11 -17.74 -2.37
CA THR A 147 -6.53 -18.56 -1.24
C THR A 147 -7.22 -17.73 -0.15
N HIS A 148 -6.73 -16.50 0.12
CA HIS A 148 -7.12 -15.74 1.31
C HIS A 148 -7.83 -14.43 1.03
N PHE A 149 -7.67 -13.82 -0.16
CA PHE A 149 -8.19 -12.49 -0.45
C PHE A 149 -9.31 -12.45 -1.48
N LEU A 150 -9.59 -13.56 -2.13
CA LEU A 150 -10.62 -13.62 -3.17
C LEU A 150 -11.76 -14.58 -2.80
N PRO A 151 -13.01 -14.25 -3.19
CA PRO A 151 -13.41 -13.00 -3.83
C PRO A 151 -13.23 -11.81 -2.89
N HIS A 152 -12.79 -10.67 -3.43
CA HIS A 152 -12.53 -9.49 -2.62
C HIS A 152 -13.85 -8.89 -2.11
N PRO A 153 -14.01 -8.65 -0.80
CA PRO A 153 -15.28 -8.19 -0.24
C PRO A 153 -15.58 -6.71 -0.48
N ARG A 154 -14.57 -5.91 -0.89
CA ARG A 154 -14.74 -4.47 -1.13
C ARG A 154 -14.23 -4.08 -2.51
N PRO A 155 -15.15 -3.79 -3.47
CA PRO A 155 -14.78 -3.36 -4.82
C PRO A 155 -13.94 -2.08 -4.85
N GLU A 156 -14.08 -1.20 -3.88
CA GLU A 156 -13.36 0.08 -3.78
C GLU A 156 -11.84 -0.12 -3.74
N VAL A 157 -11.38 -1.24 -3.20
CA VAL A 157 -9.94 -1.54 -3.10
C VAL A 157 -9.30 -1.68 -4.48
N LEU A 158 -10.05 -2.20 -5.46
CA LEU A 158 -9.58 -2.42 -6.84
C LEU A 158 -10.06 -1.34 -7.81
N ALA A 159 -10.89 -0.41 -7.36
CA ALA A 159 -11.45 0.64 -8.20
C ALA A 159 -10.43 1.76 -8.40
N LEU A 160 -9.68 1.69 -9.50
CA LEU A 160 -8.70 2.71 -9.87
C LEU A 160 -9.37 4.07 -10.02
N VAL A 161 -8.78 5.10 -9.42
CA VAL A 161 -9.25 6.47 -9.60
C VAL A 161 -8.76 7.01 -10.95
N PRO A 162 -9.38 8.07 -11.50
CA PRO A 162 -8.88 8.70 -12.72
C PRO A 162 -7.44 9.16 -12.58
N VAL A 163 -6.66 9.04 -13.67
CA VAL A 163 -5.30 9.57 -13.71
C VAL A 163 -5.37 11.10 -13.64
N PRO A 164 -4.58 11.77 -12.77
CA PRO A 164 -4.56 13.22 -12.71
C PRO A 164 -4.12 13.83 -14.06
N THR A 165 -4.81 14.87 -14.47
CA THR A 165 -4.49 15.59 -15.73
C THR A 165 -3.56 16.77 -15.47
#